data_df7de6286e820e33d48c9ae86fa73ee7
#
_entry.id   df7de6286e820e33d48c9ae86fa73ee7
#
_cell.length_a   1.000
_cell.length_b   1.000
_cell.length_c   1.000
_cell.angle_alpha   90.00
_cell.angle_beta   90.00
_cell.angle_gamma   90.00
#
_symmetry.space_group_name_H-M   'P 1'
#
loop_
_entity.id
_entity.type
_entity.pdbx_description
1 polymer ?
#
loop_
_entity_poly.entity_id
_entity_poly.type
_entity_poly.pdbx_seq_one_letter_code
_entity_poly.pdbx_strand_id
1 'polypeptide(L)'
;MTLYDAPVPYAGVSSNALPTTFRYRMWGRVFRLVSRLLSRTTTDPLPDLEGKRIVFVANHSSFSDVFYAVAVLSDWRYPARCLVRYSYFKPPLVGRWLRTLLCVPAGGGGTDAVTEGVEILKDGWPVAVMVEGRIVRPEERAPDGMGEFRDGFITIARKADAWILPITIANAPAVWPAGGWPKLPLRGRPEVRVSVGTPFSPDGLVDSEAIAAARSQMAEMLARS
;
A
#
# COMPACT_ATOMS: atom_id res chain seq x y z
N MET A 1 -20.32 17.24 -6.10
CA MET A 1 -19.17 17.45 -5.22
C MET A 1 -18.48 16.10 -5.08
N THR A 2 -17.46 15.87 -5.88
CA THR A 2 -16.74 14.61 -5.95
C THR A 2 -15.88 14.46 -4.68
N LEU A 3 -15.71 13.24 -4.18
CA LEU A 3 -14.94 12.89 -2.96
C LEU A 3 -13.43 13.20 -3.06
N TYR A 4 -13.02 13.95 -4.09
CA TYR A 4 -11.65 14.22 -4.49
C TYR A 4 -11.22 15.68 -4.30
N ASP A 5 -12.09 16.57 -3.80
CA ASP A 5 -11.92 18.02 -3.93
C ASP A 5 -11.26 18.75 -2.75
N ALA A 6 -10.46 18.08 -1.92
CA ALA A 6 -9.62 18.80 -0.98
C ALA A 6 -8.15 18.73 -1.42
N PRO A 7 -7.54 19.81 -1.94
CA PRO A 7 -6.12 19.87 -2.15
C PRO A 7 -5.41 19.79 -0.79
N VAL A 8 -4.44 18.90 -0.68
CA VAL A 8 -3.54 18.84 0.48
C VAL A 8 -2.28 19.62 0.11
N PRO A 9 -2.01 20.76 0.72
CA PRO A 9 -0.77 21.48 0.45
C PRO A 9 0.40 20.72 1.08
N TYR A 10 1.33 20.25 0.26
CA TYR A 10 2.63 19.69 0.73
C TYR A 10 3.52 20.74 1.39
N ALA A 11 3.36 22.02 1.05
CA ALA A 11 4.13 23.08 1.67
C ALA A 11 3.56 23.41 3.06
N GLY A 12 4.18 22.88 4.12
CA GLY A 12 3.92 23.29 5.50
C GLY A 12 2.97 22.38 6.29
N VAL A 13 2.61 21.21 5.81
CA VAL A 13 1.91 20.23 6.64
C VAL A 13 2.96 19.52 7.49
N SER A 14 3.02 19.91 8.79
CA SER A 14 3.67 19.08 9.78
C SER A 14 3.12 17.66 9.67
N SER A 15 3.95 16.65 9.91
CA SER A 15 3.72 15.20 9.78
C SER A 15 2.40 14.66 10.37
N ASN A 16 1.46 15.48 10.72
CA ASN A 16 0.42 15.16 11.67
C ASN A 16 -1.00 15.05 11.15
N ALA A 17 -1.33 15.02 9.90
CA ALA A 17 -2.64 14.53 9.46
C ALA A 17 -3.06 15.06 8.09
N LEU A 18 -2.95 14.25 7.09
CA LEU A 18 -3.69 14.45 5.85
C LEU A 18 -5.20 14.38 6.13
N PRO A 19 -6.02 15.25 5.56
CA PRO A 19 -7.46 15.24 5.82
C PRO A 19 -8.07 13.92 5.34
N THR A 20 -8.71 13.20 6.26
CA THR A 20 -9.39 11.94 5.96
C THR A 20 -10.89 12.10 6.02
N THR A 21 -11.61 11.43 5.14
CA THR A 21 -13.06 11.35 5.24
C THR A 21 -13.47 10.53 6.47
N PHE A 22 -14.64 10.85 7.04
CA PHE A 22 -15.21 10.05 8.14
C PHE A 22 -15.29 8.55 7.77
N ARG A 23 -15.65 8.22 6.51
CA ARG A 23 -15.77 6.84 6.02
C ARG A 23 -14.42 6.12 6.04
N TYR A 24 -13.34 6.77 5.60
CA TYR A 24 -12.00 6.19 5.64
C TYR A 24 -11.57 5.86 7.07
N ARG A 25 -11.76 6.81 8.01
CA ARG A 25 -11.43 6.60 9.43
C ARG A 25 -12.27 5.49 10.06
N MET A 26 -13.55 5.40 9.68
CA MET A 26 -14.42 4.31 10.11
C MET A 26 -13.88 2.96 9.64
N TRP A 27 -13.55 2.81 8.35
CA TRP A 27 -12.97 1.58 7.83
C TRP A 27 -11.60 1.27 8.44
N GLY A 28 -10.74 2.25 8.67
CA GLY A 28 -9.49 2.06 9.38
C GLY A 28 -9.68 1.45 10.77
N ARG A 29 -10.69 1.91 11.53
CA ARG A 29 -11.04 1.35 12.84
C ARG A 29 -11.61 -0.08 12.72
N VAL A 30 -12.50 -0.30 11.75
CA VAL A 30 -13.07 -1.64 11.50
C VAL A 30 -11.97 -2.63 11.13
N PHE A 31 -11.09 -2.28 10.20
CA PHE A 31 -10.00 -3.17 9.79
C PHE A 31 -8.98 -3.40 10.89
N ARG A 32 -8.70 -2.39 11.71
CA ARG A 32 -7.88 -2.58 12.92
C ARG A 32 -8.51 -3.58 13.89
N LEU A 33 -9.81 -3.46 14.14
CA LEU A 33 -10.52 -4.40 14.99
C LEU A 33 -10.48 -5.81 14.40
N VAL A 34 -10.80 -5.96 13.12
CA VAL A 34 -10.76 -7.24 12.40
C VAL A 34 -9.35 -7.84 12.44
N SER A 35 -8.32 -7.05 12.15
CA SER A 35 -6.93 -7.50 12.21
C SER A 35 -6.54 -7.99 13.61
N ARG A 36 -6.95 -7.26 14.66
CA ARG A 36 -6.68 -7.66 16.06
C ARG A 36 -7.44 -8.92 16.47
N LEU A 37 -8.62 -9.17 15.91
CA LEU A 37 -9.38 -10.40 16.18
C LEU A 37 -8.75 -11.61 15.46
N LEU A 38 -8.27 -11.41 14.23
CA LEU A 38 -7.78 -12.49 13.38
C LEU A 38 -6.27 -12.76 13.56
N SER A 39 -5.48 -11.78 14.02
CA SER A 39 -4.03 -11.89 14.15
C SER A 39 -3.50 -11.11 15.35
N ARG A 40 -2.23 -11.35 15.70
CA ARG A 40 -1.40 -10.47 16.51
C ARG A 40 -0.63 -9.57 15.57
N THR A 41 -1.06 -8.32 15.44
CA THR A 41 -0.46 -7.39 14.49
C THR A 41 0.56 -6.50 15.19
N THR A 42 1.79 -6.46 14.67
CA THR A 42 2.83 -5.52 15.04
C THR A 42 3.11 -4.60 13.86
N THR A 43 3.41 -3.33 14.13
CA THR A 43 3.62 -2.32 13.08
C THR A 43 4.77 -1.43 13.48
N ASP A 44 5.72 -1.23 12.57
CA ASP A 44 6.80 -0.28 12.77
C ASP A 44 6.26 1.17 12.66
N PRO A 45 6.87 2.14 13.33
CA PRO A 45 6.50 3.55 13.21
C PRO A 45 6.79 4.07 11.80
N LEU A 46 5.99 5.04 11.35
CA LEU A 46 6.26 5.74 10.11
C LEU A 46 7.52 6.61 10.31
N PRO A 47 8.52 6.57 9.39
CA PRO A 47 9.66 7.49 9.45
C PRO A 47 9.22 8.93 9.18
N ASP A 48 10.12 9.88 9.43
CA ASP A 48 9.88 11.27 9.05
C ASP A 48 9.87 11.41 7.53
N LEU A 49 8.74 11.92 7.03
CA LEU A 49 8.47 12.11 5.59
C LEU A 49 8.25 13.59 5.25
N GLU A 50 8.64 14.50 6.14
CA GLU A 50 8.39 15.93 5.97
C GLU A 50 8.92 16.45 4.62
N GLY A 51 8.06 17.18 3.91
CA GLY A 51 8.39 17.77 2.61
C GLY A 51 8.53 16.79 1.43
N LYS A 52 8.32 15.48 1.64
CA LYS A 52 8.47 14.48 0.59
C LYS A 52 7.13 14.02 0.03
N ARG A 53 7.02 13.93 -1.30
CA ARG A 53 5.98 13.14 -1.95
C ARG A 53 6.35 11.67 -1.83
N ILE A 54 5.39 10.81 -1.50
CA ILE A 54 5.68 9.41 -1.18
C ILE A 54 4.90 8.46 -2.07
N VAL A 55 5.64 7.50 -2.64
CA VAL A 55 5.12 6.27 -3.23
C VAL A 55 5.40 5.14 -2.25
N PHE A 56 4.37 4.68 -1.54
CA PHE A 56 4.43 3.45 -0.75
C PHE A 56 4.45 2.25 -1.68
N VAL A 57 5.42 1.37 -1.50
CA VAL A 57 5.54 0.14 -2.26
C VAL A 57 5.47 -1.07 -1.33
N ALA A 58 4.53 -1.97 -1.58
CA ALA A 58 4.29 -3.12 -0.70
C ALA A 58 4.22 -4.44 -1.47
N ASN A 59 4.53 -5.55 -0.79
CA ASN A 59 4.30 -6.90 -1.29
C ASN A 59 2.80 -7.24 -1.30
N HIS A 60 2.39 -8.20 -2.13
CA HIS A 60 1.00 -8.64 -2.24
C HIS A 60 0.88 -10.16 -2.17
N SER A 61 0.71 -10.64 -0.96
CA SER A 61 0.70 -12.07 -0.65
C SER A 61 -0.66 -12.64 -0.27
N SER A 62 -1.63 -11.74 0.03
CA SER A 62 -2.91 -12.10 0.62
C SER A 62 -4.03 -11.12 0.25
N PHE A 63 -5.27 -11.58 0.28
CA PHE A 63 -6.43 -10.68 0.23
C PHE A 63 -6.55 -9.79 1.47
N SER A 64 -5.99 -10.20 2.60
CA SER A 64 -6.00 -9.40 3.83
C SER A 64 -5.02 -8.24 3.81
N ASP A 65 -4.09 -8.16 2.86
CA ASP A 65 -3.11 -7.07 2.78
C ASP A 65 -3.78 -5.69 2.72
N VAL A 66 -4.92 -5.58 2.02
CA VAL A 66 -5.67 -4.32 1.96
C VAL A 66 -6.20 -3.89 3.34
N PHE A 67 -6.57 -4.84 4.19
CA PHE A 67 -7.08 -4.55 5.54
C PHE A 67 -5.96 -4.04 6.43
N TYR A 68 -4.79 -4.69 6.39
CA TYR A 68 -3.61 -4.25 7.11
C TYR A 68 -3.12 -2.89 6.62
N ALA A 69 -3.03 -2.71 5.29
CA ALA A 69 -2.60 -1.44 4.70
C ALA A 69 -3.50 -0.27 5.14
N VAL A 70 -4.82 -0.40 5.00
CA VAL A 70 -5.76 0.66 5.39
C VAL A 70 -5.74 0.91 6.91
N ALA A 71 -5.66 -0.16 7.73
CA ALA A 71 -5.57 -0.03 9.18
C ALA A 71 -4.32 0.76 9.59
N VAL A 72 -3.16 0.37 9.05
CA VAL A 72 -1.87 0.97 9.38
C VAL A 72 -1.75 2.41 8.89
N LEU A 73 -2.12 2.69 7.64
CA LEU A 73 -2.16 4.06 7.10
C LEU A 73 -3.11 4.97 7.89
N SER A 74 -4.22 4.40 8.38
CA SER A 74 -5.15 5.13 9.27
C SER A 74 -4.54 5.41 10.63
N ASP A 75 -3.76 4.46 11.20
CA ASP A 75 -3.08 4.61 12.50
C ASP A 75 -1.96 5.64 12.43
N TRP A 76 -1.20 5.63 11.37
CA TRP A 76 -0.19 6.65 11.10
C TRP A 76 -0.78 8.03 10.81
N ARG A 77 -2.11 8.13 10.60
CA ARG A 77 -2.78 9.34 10.12
C ARG A 77 -2.19 9.86 8.80
N TYR A 78 -1.68 8.94 8.01
CA TYR A 78 -1.04 9.22 6.72
C TYR A 78 -1.73 8.41 5.61
N PRO A 79 -2.98 8.76 5.24
CA PRO A 79 -3.74 8.03 4.24
C PRO A 79 -3.07 8.15 2.87
N ALA A 80 -3.06 7.05 2.12
CA ALA A 80 -2.58 7.02 0.76
C ALA A 80 -3.68 6.61 -0.21
N ARG A 81 -3.59 7.04 -1.46
CA ARG A 81 -4.44 6.56 -2.54
C ARG A 81 -3.86 5.28 -3.13
N CYS A 82 -4.55 4.18 -2.95
CA CYS A 82 -4.11 2.87 -3.43
C CYS A 82 -4.50 2.68 -4.90
N LEU A 83 -3.53 2.41 -5.77
CA LEU A 83 -3.80 2.03 -7.15
C LEU A 83 -4.28 0.58 -7.20
N VAL A 84 -5.51 0.37 -7.65
CA VAL A 84 -6.16 -0.94 -7.70
C VAL A 84 -6.64 -1.22 -9.11
N ARG A 85 -6.44 -2.43 -9.60
CA ARG A 85 -6.84 -2.84 -10.95
C ARG A 85 -8.29 -2.45 -11.25
N TYR A 86 -8.52 -1.79 -12.38
CA TYR A 86 -9.83 -1.28 -12.82
C TYR A 86 -10.95 -2.33 -12.76
N SER A 87 -10.66 -3.61 -13.05
CA SER A 87 -11.66 -4.67 -13.04
C SER A 87 -12.39 -4.84 -11.70
N TYR A 88 -11.77 -4.50 -10.57
CA TYR A 88 -12.41 -4.54 -9.25
C TYR A 88 -13.44 -3.42 -9.04
N PHE A 89 -13.42 -2.38 -9.86
CA PHE A 89 -14.41 -1.30 -9.81
C PHE A 89 -15.65 -1.55 -10.70
N LYS A 90 -15.62 -2.56 -11.55
CA LYS A 90 -16.77 -2.91 -12.43
C LYS A 90 -18.03 -3.26 -11.64
N PRO A 91 -17.98 -4.09 -10.56
CA PRO A 91 -19.15 -4.29 -9.72
C PRO A 91 -19.46 -3.01 -8.93
N PRO A 92 -20.66 -2.41 -9.07
CA PRO A 92 -20.93 -1.05 -8.54
C PRO A 92 -20.81 -0.94 -7.02
N LEU A 93 -21.20 -1.97 -6.28
CA LEU A 93 -21.07 -1.99 -4.81
C LEU A 93 -19.61 -2.07 -4.37
N VAL A 94 -18.81 -2.94 -5.01
CA VAL A 94 -17.39 -3.09 -4.73
C VAL A 94 -16.62 -1.83 -5.10
N GLY A 95 -16.87 -1.28 -6.29
CA GLY A 95 -16.25 -0.04 -6.73
C GLY A 95 -16.57 1.15 -5.81
N ARG A 96 -17.82 1.27 -5.35
CA ARG A 96 -18.21 2.31 -4.39
C ARG A 96 -17.50 2.13 -3.04
N TRP A 97 -17.41 0.89 -2.56
CA TRP A 97 -16.72 0.57 -1.33
C TRP A 97 -15.21 0.87 -1.42
N LEU A 98 -14.52 0.43 -2.49
CA LEU A 98 -13.11 0.72 -2.73
C LEU A 98 -12.81 2.23 -2.74
N ARG A 99 -13.69 3.05 -3.33
CA ARG A 99 -13.55 4.52 -3.28
C ARG A 99 -13.62 5.07 -1.85
N THR A 100 -14.38 4.45 -0.94
CA THR A 100 -14.39 4.87 0.47
C THR A 100 -13.07 4.55 1.19
N LEU A 101 -12.27 3.64 0.64
CA LEU A 101 -10.93 3.28 1.11
C LEU A 101 -9.82 4.10 0.41
N LEU A 102 -10.19 5.15 -0.33
CA LEU A 102 -9.28 5.97 -1.15
C LEU A 102 -8.60 5.18 -2.29
N CYS A 103 -9.14 4.02 -2.65
CA CYS A 103 -8.67 3.26 -3.80
C CYS A 103 -9.04 3.97 -5.10
N VAL A 104 -8.11 3.98 -6.04
CA VAL A 104 -8.24 4.59 -7.36
C VAL A 104 -8.10 3.50 -8.43
N PRO A 105 -9.00 3.46 -9.43
CA PRO A 105 -8.89 2.49 -10.51
C PRO A 105 -7.67 2.77 -11.37
N ALA A 106 -6.86 1.76 -11.63
CA ALA A 106 -5.65 1.84 -12.43
C ALA A 106 -5.65 0.79 -13.54
N GLY A 107 -5.06 1.12 -14.68
CA GLY A 107 -4.87 0.21 -15.81
C GLY A 107 -6.15 -0.18 -16.54
N GLY A 108 -7.06 0.78 -16.75
CA GLY A 108 -8.29 0.54 -17.51
C GLY A 108 -9.16 1.79 -17.59
N GLY A 109 -10.17 1.79 -18.49
CA GLY A 109 -11.06 2.94 -18.65
C GLY A 109 -10.41 4.14 -19.36
N GLY A 110 -9.30 3.92 -20.08
CA GLY A 110 -8.59 4.96 -20.85
C GLY A 110 -7.47 5.66 -20.09
N THR A 111 -7.26 5.36 -18.79
CA THR A 111 -6.18 5.96 -18.00
C THR A 111 -5.11 4.92 -17.70
N ASP A 112 -3.86 5.27 -17.94
CA ASP A 112 -2.69 4.49 -17.56
C ASP A 112 -2.41 4.65 -16.05
N ALA A 113 -2.06 3.54 -15.38
CA ALA A 113 -1.78 3.52 -13.95
C ALA A 113 -0.65 4.48 -13.52
N VAL A 114 0.35 4.66 -14.38
CA VAL A 114 1.45 5.58 -14.14
C VAL A 114 0.95 7.02 -14.15
N THR A 115 0.19 7.39 -15.17
CA THR A 115 -0.39 8.74 -15.29
C THR A 115 -1.27 9.07 -14.08
N GLU A 116 -2.14 8.14 -13.67
CA GLU A 116 -2.99 8.31 -12.50
C GLU A 116 -2.17 8.51 -11.22
N GLY A 117 -1.13 7.69 -11.02
CA GLY A 117 -0.25 7.81 -9.86
C GLY A 117 0.49 9.15 -9.80
N VAL A 118 0.95 9.65 -10.93
CA VAL A 118 1.61 10.97 -11.03
C VAL A 118 0.66 12.10 -10.67
N GLU A 119 -0.56 12.09 -11.21
CA GLU A 119 -1.56 13.14 -10.90
C GLU A 119 -1.95 13.12 -9.42
N ILE A 120 -2.13 11.95 -8.82
CA ILE A 120 -2.39 11.81 -7.38
C ILE A 120 -1.28 12.46 -6.54
N LEU A 121 -0.01 12.25 -6.90
CA LEU A 121 1.13 12.85 -6.19
C LEU A 121 1.20 14.36 -6.40
N LYS A 122 0.88 14.85 -7.59
CA LYS A 122 0.80 16.30 -7.88
C LYS A 122 -0.31 16.98 -7.10
N ASP A 123 -1.44 16.28 -6.91
CA ASP A 123 -2.56 16.74 -6.08
C ASP A 123 -2.23 16.73 -4.57
N GLY A 124 -1.02 16.31 -4.20
CA GLY A 124 -0.58 16.28 -2.82
C GLY A 124 -0.97 15.03 -2.02
N TRP A 125 -1.36 13.95 -2.68
CA TRP A 125 -1.67 12.70 -2.00
C TRP A 125 -0.53 11.70 -2.15
N PRO A 126 -0.18 10.94 -1.09
CA PRO A 126 0.66 9.77 -1.24
C PRO A 126 -0.03 8.71 -2.11
N VAL A 127 0.77 7.98 -2.86
CA VAL A 127 0.31 6.83 -3.64
C VAL A 127 0.76 5.54 -2.95
N ALA A 128 -0.08 4.51 -2.95
CA ALA A 128 0.29 3.18 -2.52
C ALA A 128 0.09 2.18 -3.67
N VAL A 129 1.12 1.38 -3.91
CA VAL A 129 1.11 0.34 -4.94
C VAL A 129 1.59 -1.00 -4.37
N MET A 130 0.95 -2.09 -4.82
CA MET A 130 1.46 -3.43 -4.64
C MET A 130 2.36 -3.73 -5.82
N VAL A 131 3.70 -3.79 -5.59
CA VAL A 131 4.71 -3.82 -6.65
C VAL A 131 4.61 -5.02 -7.58
N GLU A 132 4.03 -6.10 -7.12
CA GLU A 132 3.81 -7.33 -7.90
C GLU A 132 2.60 -7.22 -8.85
N GLY A 133 1.72 -6.22 -8.66
CA GLY A 133 0.52 -5.96 -9.45
C GLY A 133 -0.58 -7.02 -9.33
N ARG A 134 -0.38 -8.06 -8.53
CA ARG A 134 -1.33 -9.14 -8.22
C ARG A 134 -0.95 -9.85 -6.93
N ILE A 135 -1.88 -10.59 -6.36
CA ILE A 135 -1.55 -11.51 -5.26
C ILE A 135 -0.67 -12.64 -5.83
N VAL A 136 0.52 -12.83 -5.26
CA VAL A 136 1.47 -13.87 -5.65
C VAL A 136 1.25 -15.11 -4.81
N ARG A 137 1.03 -16.25 -5.46
CA ARG A 137 0.85 -17.53 -4.77
C ARG A 137 2.20 -18.05 -4.23
N PRO A 138 2.19 -18.86 -3.16
CA PRO A 138 3.44 -19.37 -2.57
C PRO A 138 4.41 -20.01 -3.56
N GLU A 139 3.88 -20.78 -4.52
CA GLU A 139 4.65 -21.50 -5.55
C GLU A 139 5.27 -20.58 -6.62
N GLU A 140 4.83 -19.34 -6.70
CA GLU A 140 5.31 -18.36 -7.68
C GLU A 140 6.33 -17.38 -7.05
N ARG A 141 6.61 -17.51 -5.76
CA ARG A 141 7.52 -16.62 -5.06
C ARG A 141 8.96 -17.06 -5.22
N ALA A 142 9.83 -16.06 -5.34
CA ALA A 142 11.26 -16.27 -5.24
C ALA A 142 11.66 -16.65 -3.80
N PRO A 143 12.91 -17.08 -3.56
CA PRO A 143 13.39 -17.47 -2.22
C PRO A 143 13.26 -16.37 -1.15
N ASP A 144 13.19 -15.10 -1.54
CA ASP A 144 12.95 -13.95 -0.66
C ASP A 144 11.48 -13.76 -0.29
N GLY A 145 10.59 -14.65 -0.71
CA GLY A 145 9.16 -14.65 -0.39
C GLY A 145 8.30 -13.72 -1.25
N MET A 146 8.86 -13.05 -2.26
CA MET A 146 8.17 -12.08 -3.12
C MET A 146 8.09 -12.57 -4.57
N GLY A 147 7.14 -12.01 -5.32
CA GLY A 147 7.03 -12.20 -6.76
C GLY A 147 7.94 -11.23 -7.55
N GLU A 148 7.70 -11.19 -8.85
CA GLU A 148 8.37 -10.24 -9.75
C GLU A 148 7.80 -8.83 -9.56
N PHE A 149 8.68 -7.83 -9.45
CA PHE A 149 8.31 -6.43 -9.30
C PHE A 149 8.05 -5.78 -10.65
N ARG A 150 6.98 -4.98 -10.72
CA ARG A 150 6.69 -4.10 -11.85
C ARG A 150 7.39 -2.77 -11.65
N ASP A 151 7.91 -2.18 -12.71
CA ASP A 151 8.69 -0.93 -12.72
C ASP A 151 7.85 0.35 -12.63
N GLY A 152 6.52 0.24 -12.80
CA GLY A 152 5.61 1.39 -12.84
C GLY A 152 5.73 2.34 -11.64
N PHE A 153 6.05 1.84 -10.45
CA PHE A 153 6.22 2.68 -9.26
C PHE A 153 7.44 3.61 -9.36
N ILE A 154 8.49 3.17 -10.04
CA ILE A 154 9.69 3.99 -10.28
C ILE A 154 9.36 5.14 -11.22
N THR A 155 8.66 4.82 -12.32
CA THR A 155 8.22 5.82 -13.29
C THR A 155 7.29 6.85 -12.64
N ILE A 156 6.37 6.43 -11.77
CA ILE A 156 5.52 7.32 -10.98
C ILE A 156 6.37 8.24 -10.11
N ALA A 157 7.31 7.65 -9.34
CA ALA A 157 8.14 8.40 -8.42
C ALA A 157 8.98 9.46 -9.13
N ARG A 158 9.68 9.11 -10.23
CA ARG A 158 10.49 10.05 -11.00
C ARG A 158 9.67 11.18 -11.62
N LYS A 159 8.55 10.86 -12.29
CA LYS A 159 7.71 11.88 -12.93
C LYS A 159 7.06 12.86 -11.96
N ALA A 160 6.94 12.49 -10.71
CA ALA A 160 6.33 13.31 -9.67
C ALA A 160 7.33 13.86 -8.65
N ASP A 161 8.63 13.66 -8.85
CA ASP A 161 9.69 14.02 -7.89
C ASP A 161 9.32 13.48 -6.48
N ALA A 162 9.11 12.18 -6.40
CA ALA A 162 8.64 11.50 -5.20
C ALA A 162 9.65 10.45 -4.70
N TRP A 163 9.64 10.23 -3.40
CA TRP A 163 10.43 9.22 -2.74
C TRP A 163 9.68 7.89 -2.67
N ILE A 164 10.41 6.80 -2.75
CA ILE A 164 9.89 5.43 -2.62
C ILE A 164 10.06 4.99 -1.17
N LEU A 165 8.98 4.50 -0.55
CA LEU A 165 9.02 3.94 0.80
C LEU A 165 8.57 2.48 0.77
N PRO A 166 9.52 1.53 0.92
CA PRO A 166 9.21 0.11 1.00
C PRO A 166 8.46 -0.24 2.29
N ILE A 167 7.42 -1.07 2.15
CA ILE A 167 6.65 -1.63 3.27
C ILE A 167 6.50 -3.14 3.03
N THR A 168 6.52 -3.92 4.08
CA THR A 168 6.16 -5.34 4.00
C THR A 168 5.02 -5.69 4.93
N ILE A 169 4.15 -6.58 4.46
CA ILE A 169 3.10 -7.22 5.26
C ILE A 169 3.46 -8.71 5.31
N ALA A 170 4.12 -9.10 6.38
CA ALA A 170 4.59 -10.48 6.56
C ALA A 170 3.48 -11.35 7.16
N ASN A 171 3.44 -12.60 6.72
CA ASN A 171 2.55 -13.66 7.21
C ASN A 171 1.02 -13.38 7.06
N ALA A 172 0.60 -12.40 6.26
CA ALA A 172 -0.81 -12.16 5.95
C ALA A 172 -1.54 -13.41 5.35
N PRO A 173 -0.90 -14.29 4.56
CA PRO A 173 -1.53 -15.53 4.09
C PRO A 173 -1.96 -16.50 5.20
N ALA A 174 -1.42 -16.39 6.41
CA ALA A 174 -1.88 -17.17 7.56
C ALA A 174 -3.31 -16.78 7.98
N VAL A 175 -3.73 -15.55 7.66
CA VAL A 175 -5.09 -15.03 7.91
C VAL A 175 -6.00 -15.29 6.70
N TRP A 176 -5.54 -14.93 5.51
CA TRP A 176 -6.33 -15.12 4.28
C TRP A 176 -5.43 -15.49 3.11
N PRO A 177 -5.25 -16.79 2.84
CA PRO A 177 -4.38 -17.26 1.77
C PRO A 177 -4.93 -16.89 0.38
N ALA A 178 -4.03 -16.74 -0.58
CA ALA A 178 -4.39 -16.56 -1.98
C ALA A 178 -5.24 -17.74 -2.48
N GLY A 179 -6.39 -17.43 -3.08
CA GLY A 179 -7.31 -18.46 -3.61
C GLY A 179 -8.07 -19.27 -2.55
N GLY A 180 -7.94 -18.94 -1.25
CA GLY A 180 -8.62 -19.62 -0.16
C GLY A 180 -9.63 -18.74 0.58
N TRP A 181 -10.22 -19.30 1.63
CA TRP A 181 -11.11 -18.60 2.55
C TRP A 181 -10.33 -18.01 3.74
N PRO A 182 -10.86 -16.93 4.37
CA PRO A 182 -10.30 -16.42 5.61
C PRO A 182 -10.28 -17.52 6.68
N LYS A 183 -9.17 -17.63 7.39
CA LYS A 183 -9.00 -18.61 8.46
C LYS A 183 -9.41 -17.99 9.79
N LEU A 184 -10.31 -18.67 10.49
CA LEU A 184 -10.63 -18.31 11.87
C LEU A 184 -9.49 -18.75 12.80
N PRO A 185 -9.09 -17.94 13.79
CA PRO A 185 -7.93 -18.20 14.65
C PRO A 185 -8.26 -19.21 15.78
N LEU A 186 -8.83 -20.36 15.42
CA LEU A 186 -9.26 -21.40 16.39
C LEU A 186 -8.10 -22.01 17.18
N ARG A 187 -6.89 -22.01 16.65
CA ARG A 187 -5.67 -22.57 17.28
C ARG A 187 -4.67 -21.48 17.70
N GLY A 188 -5.14 -20.27 17.91
CA GLY A 188 -4.33 -19.11 18.20
C GLY A 188 -4.21 -18.15 17.03
N ARG A 189 -4.01 -16.87 17.35
CA ARG A 189 -3.89 -15.82 16.35
C ARG A 189 -2.48 -15.82 15.74
N PRO A 190 -2.34 -15.93 14.40
CA PRO A 190 -1.05 -15.81 13.76
C PRO A 190 -0.46 -14.41 13.99
N GLU A 191 0.86 -14.31 14.00
CA GLU A 191 1.53 -13.03 13.97
C GLU A 191 1.55 -12.48 12.55
N VAL A 192 1.16 -11.21 12.40
CA VAL A 192 1.28 -10.45 11.15
C VAL A 192 2.09 -9.21 11.46
N ARG A 193 3.19 -9.02 10.74
CA ARG A 193 4.07 -7.87 10.93
C ARG A 193 3.99 -6.93 9.73
N VAL A 194 3.79 -5.64 10.01
CA VAL A 194 3.93 -4.58 9.02
C VAL A 194 5.23 -3.84 9.32
N SER A 195 6.21 -4.02 8.46
CA SER A 195 7.52 -3.37 8.60
C SER A 195 7.68 -2.26 7.56
N VAL A 196 8.45 -1.24 7.93
CA VAL A 196 8.70 -0.05 7.13
C VAL A 196 10.18 0.09 6.88
N GLY A 197 10.55 0.28 5.61
CA GLY A 197 11.92 0.52 5.19
C GLY A 197 12.34 1.99 5.32
N THR A 198 13.49 2.28 4.76
CA THR A 198 14.02 3.64 4.66
C THR A 198 13.57 4.27 3.35
N PRO A 199 12.98 5.48 3.36
CA PRO A 199 12.61 6.15 2.13
C PRO A 199 13.85 6.52 1.32
N PHE A 200 13.78 6.34 -0.01
CA PHE A 200 14.86 6.68 -0.93
C PHE A 200 14.35 7.36 -2.20
N SER A 201 15.17 8.20 -2.82
CA SER A 201 14.89 8.76 -4.14
C SER A 201 15.36 7.80 -5.23
N PRO A 202 14.57 7.58 -6.30
CA PRO A 202 15.01 6.83 -7.47
C PRO A 202 15.88 7.64 -8.41
N ASP A 203 16.13 8.92 -8.12
CA ASP A 203 16.94 9.78 -8.97
C ASP A 203 18.41 9.33 -9.02
N GLY A 204 18.98 9.33 -10.21
CA GLY A 204 20.35 8.88 -10.44
C GLY A 204 20.53 7.36 -10.49
N LEU A 205 19.50 6.56 -10.18
CA LEU A 205 19.52 5.11 -10.31
C LEU A 205 18.93 4.68 -11.66
N VAL A 206 19.40 3.60 -12.26
CA VAL A 206 18.67 2.93 -13.33
C VAL A 206 17.51 2.11 -12.74
N ASP A 207 16.51 1.75 -13.55
CA ASP A 207 15.30 1.08 -13.04
C ASP A 207 15.60 -0.22 -12.29
N SER A 208 16.55 -1.01 -12.80
CA SER A 208 16.97 -2.26 -12.15
C SER A 208 17.61 -2.02 -10.77
N GLU A 209 18.35 -0.94 -10.59
CA GLU A 209 18.94 -0.57 -9.30
C GLU A 209 17.88 -0.09 -8.32
N ALA A 210 16.92 0.72 -8.77
CA ALA A 210 15.81 1.18 -7.93
C ALA A 210 14.90 0.00 -7.50
N ILE A 211 14.64 -0.96 -8.41
CA ILE A 211 13.94 -2.21 -8.07
C ILE A 211 14.75 -3.01 -7.04
N ALA A 212 16.05 -3.19 -7.27
CA ALA A 212 16.91 -3.94 -6.37
C ALA A 212 16.98 -3.30 -4.99
N ALA A 213 17.06 -1.96 -4.90
CA ALA A 213 17.06 -1.23 -3.63
C ALA A 213 15.76 -1.45 -2.84
N ALA A 214 14.60 -1.32 -3.49
CA ALA A 214 13.31 -1.60 -2.86
C ALA A 214 13.22 -3.07 -2.42
N ARG A 215 13.58 -4.00 -3.31
CA ARG A 215 13.52 -5.45 -3.06
C ARG A 215 14.42 -5.90 -1.94
N SER A 216 15.66 -5.38 -1.87
CA SER A 216 16.62 -5.71 -0.80
C SER A 216 16.08 -5.32 0.56
N GLN A 217 15.58 -4.09 0.72
CA GLN A 217 14.98 -3.65 1.97
C GLN A 217 13.77 -4.52 2.36
N MET A 218 12.91 -4.84 1.39
CA MET A 218 11.71 -5.65 1.64
C MET A 218 12.10 -7.10 2.03
N ALA A 219 13.10 -7.69 1.37
CA ALA A 219 13.62 -9.03 1.71
C ALA A 219 14.19 -9.08 3.13
N GLU A 220 14.97 -8.07 3.53
CA GLU A 220 15.48 -7.95 4.89
C GLU A 220 14.35 -7.83 5.93
N MET A 221 13.31 -7.05 5.64
CA MET A 221 12.16 -6.91 6.52
C MET A 221 11.38 -8.21 6.66
N LEU A 222 11.19 -8.95 5.57
CA LEU A 222 10.51 -10.26 5.59
C LEU A 222 11.33 -11.33 6.33
N ALA A 223 12.65 -11.30 6.22
CA ALA A 223 13.54 -12.24 6.91
C ALA A 223 13.57 -12.07 8.44
N ARG A 224 13.20 -10.88 8.95
CA ARG A 224 13.13 -10.57 10.39
C ARG A 224 11.75 -10.82 11.01
N SER A 225 10.80 -11.34 10.22
CA SER A 225 9.37 -11.41 10.58
C SER A 225 8.94 -12.77 11.06
#